data_9582e17ab686e9a5e40ba00b1edf0639
#
_entry.id   9582e17ab686e9a5e40ba00b1edf0639
#
_cell.length_a   1.000
_cell.length_b   1.000
_cell.length_c   1.000
_cell.angle_alpha   90.00
_cell.angle_beta   90.00
_cell.angle_gamma   90.00
#
_symmetry.space_group_name_H-M   'P 1'
#
loop_
_entity.id
_entity.type
_entity.pdbx_description
1 polymer ?
#
loop_
_entity_poly.entity_id
_entity_poly.type
_entity_poly.pdbx_seq_one_letter_code
_entity_poly.pdbx_strand_id
1 'polypeptide(L)'
;MVEIKHIDQGTKGFFGAFDGEIEAGRMSYTLAGNSNLIIDHTEVSDKYRGQNIGKRILMEIVEFARENKLKIIPLCPFAKAIFEKVESIRDVLV
;
A
#
# COMPACT_ATOMS: atom_id res chain seq x y z
N MET A 1 10.80 -11.03 11.95
CA MET A 1 10.58 -10.95 10.50
C MET A 1 9.25 -10.30 10.19
N VAL A 2 9.24 -9.34 9.30
CA VAL A 2 8.02 -8.59 8.97
C VAL A 2 7.28 -9.26 7.81
N GLU A 3 5.99 -9.50 8.01
CA GLU A 3 5.10 -10.03 6.96
C GLU A 3 4.09 -8.98 6.55
N ILE A 4 3.76 -8.94 5.27
CA ILE A 4 2.72 -8.05 4.77
C ILE A 4 1.43 -8.86 4.63
N LYS A 5 0.34 -8.35 5.20
CA LYS A 5 -0.95 -9.00 5.14
C LYS A 5 -1.99 -8.04 4.57
N HIS A 6 -2.89 -8.59 3.77
CA HIS A 6 -4.00 -7.83 3.20
C HIS A 6 -5.26 -8.09 4.04
N ILE A 7 -5.82 -7.05 4.61
CA ILE A 7 -7.05 -7.13 5.39
C ILE A 7 -8.16 -6.49 4.56
N ASP A 8 -9.02 -7.32 3.99
CA ASP A 8 -10.11 -6.90 3.12
C ASP A 8 -11.36 -6.66 3.95
N GLN A 9 -11.93 -5.46 3.86
CA GLN A 9 -13.11 -5.05 4.61
C GLN A 9 -14.24 -4.59 3.68
N GLY A 10 -14.29 -5.15 2.47
CA GLY A 10 -15.26 -4.77 1.45
C GLY A 10 -14.68 -3.72 0.51
N THR A 11 -15.34 -2.57 0.39
CA THR A 11 -14.82 -1.48 -0.46
C THR A 11 -13.64 -0.77 0.16
N LYS A 12 -13.38 -1.01 1.44
CA LYS A 12 -12.22 -0.47 2.13
C LYS A 12 -11.38 -1.62 2.67
N GLY A 13 -10.13 -1.32 2.99
CA GLY A 13 -9.24 -2.29 3.58
C GLY A 13 -7.89 -1.68 3.83
N PHE A 14 -6.93 -2.51 4.19
CA PHE A 14 -5.56 -2.05 4.34
C PHE A 14 -4.59 -3.20 4.12
N PHE A 15 -3.37 -2.83 3.79
CA PHE A 15 -2.24 -3.75 3.81
C PHE A 15 -1.39 -3.37 5.00
N GLY A 16 -1.14 -4.33 5.85
CA GLY A 16 -0.37 -4.10 7.09
C GLY A 16 0.91 -4.91 7.10
N ALA A 17 1.93 -4.33 7.71
CA ALA A 17 3.20 -5.01 7.94
C ALA A 17 3.23 -5.42 9.42
N PHE A 18 3.46 -6.70 9.68
CA PHE A 18 3.40 -7.25 11.03
C PHE A 18 4.70 -7.96 11.38
N ASP A 19 5.21 -7.64 12.56
CA ASP A 19 6.35 -8.34 13.14
C ASP A 19 5.77 -9.16 14.30
N GLY A 20 5.40 -10.40 14.01
CA GLY A 20 4.60 -11.21 14.92
C GLY A 20 3.24 -10.55 15.12
N GLU A 21 2.95 -10.18 16.35
CA GLU A 21 1.70 -9.51 16.71
C GLU A 21 1.80 -7.99 16.68
N ILE A 22 3.01 -7.46 16.44
CA ILE A 22 3.25 -6.03 16.43
C ILE A 22 3.03 -5.49 15.02
N GLU A 23 2.18 -4.48 14.88
CA GLU A 23 1.96 -3.82 13.61
C GLU A 23 3.06 -2.77 13.39
N ALA A 24 3.90 -3.02 12.38
CA ALA A 24 4.98 -2.11 12.03
C ALA A 24 4.49 -0.93 11.19
N GLY A 25 3.40 -1.13 10.45
CA GLY A 25 2.82 -0.07 9.64
C GLY A 25 1.63 -0.58 8.85
N ARG A 26 0.89 0.35 8.24
CA ARG A 26 -0.23 0.01 7.37
C ARG A 26 -0.47 1.07 6.32
N MET A 27 -1.08 0.65 5.23
CA MET A 27 -1.48 1.53 4.16
C MET A 27 -2.94 1.20 3.83
N SER A 28 -3.83 2.15 4.09
CA SER A 28 -5.27 1.94 3.89
C SER A 28 -5.70 2.38 2.51
N TYR A 29 -6.75 1.75 2.00
CA TYR A 29 -7.24 2.02 0.67
C TYR A 29 -8.76 1.96 0.61
N THR A 30 -9.30 2.56 -0.47
CA THR A 30 -10.72 2.47 -0.81
C THR A 30 -10.81 2.06 -2.27
N LEU A 31 -11.67 1.10 -2.57
CA LEU A 31 -11.95 0.72 -3.95
C LEU A 31 -13.01 1.65 -4.51
N ALA A 32 -12.74 2.24 -5.66
CA ALA A 32 -13.65 3.16 -6.32
C ALA A 32 -14.11 2.55 -7.65
N GLY A 33 -15.36 2.17 -7.72
CA GLY A 33 -15.88 1.46 -8.88
C GLY A 33 -15.21 0.09 -9.02
N ASN A 34 -15.09 -0.38 -10.26
CA ASN A 34 -14.51 -1.69 -10.54
C ASN A 34 -13.05 -1.64 -10.98
N SER A 35 -12.47 -0.45 -11.08
CA SER A 35 -11.17 -0.32 -11.74
C SER A 35 -10.15 0.52 -10.98
N ASN A 36 -10.53 1.18 -9.90
CA ASN A 36 -9.61 2.07 -9.19
C ASN A 36 -9.44 1.69 -7.72
N LEU A 37 -8.20 1.84 -7.24
CA LEU A 37 -7.86 1.67 -5.83
C LEU A 37 -7.25 2.99 -5.37
N ILE A 38 -7.86 3.62 -4.37
CA ILE A 38 -7.38 4.88 -3.81
C ILE A 38 -6.57 4.57 -2.57
N ILE A 39 -5.31 5.00 -2.54
CA ILE A 39 -4.51 4.87 -1.31
C ILE A 39 -4.80 6.10 -0.46
N ASP A 40 -5.44 5.86 0.67
CA ASP A 40 -5.93 6.94 1.55
C ASP A 40 -4.88 7.45 2.52
N HIS A 41 -4.21 6.53 3.21
CA HIS A 41 -3.37 6.90 4.35
C HIS A 41 -2.29 5.85 4.59
N THR A 42 -1.12 6.33 5.03
CA THR A 42 0.01 5.47 5.36
C THR A 42 0.51 5.81 6.75
N GLU A 43 0.72 4.78 7.57
CA GLU A 43 1.30 4.93 8.90
C GLU A 43 2.43 3.93 9.05
N VAL A 44 3.56 4.36 9.58
CA VAL A 44 4.68 3.47 9.91
C VAL A 44 5.12 3.80 11.32
N SER A 45 5.23 2.78 12.16
CA SER A 45 5.68 2.95 13.53
C SER A 45 7.13 3.47 13.56
N ASP A 46 7.40 4.43 14.43
CA ASP A 46 8.73 5.01 14.60
C ASP A 46 9.79 3.94 14.87
N LYS A 47 9.41 2.89 15.56
CA LYS A 47 10.27 1.78 15.89
C LYS A 47 10.84 1.08 14.66
N TYR A 48 10.13 1.16 13.55
CA TYR A 48 10.49 0.48 12.30
C TYR A 48 10.94 1.43 11.20
N ARG A 49 11.21 2.69 11.52
CA ARG A 49 11.73 3.63 10.54
C ARG A 49 13.08 3.17 9.99
N GLY A 50 13.31 3.49 8.72
CA GLY A 50 14.55 3.11 8.05
C GLY A 50 14.58 1.69 7.52
N GLN A 51 13.49 0.94 7.67
CA GLN A 51 13.42 -0.45 7.20
C GLN A 51 12.58 -0.62 5.93
N ASN A 52 12.25 0.48 5.26
CA ASN A 52 11.46 0.48 4.02
C ASN A 52 10.09 -0.18 4.18
N ILE A 53 9.49 -0.10 5.35
CA ILE A 53 8.20 -0.74 5.63
C ILE A 53 7.12 -0.23 4.68
N GLY A 54 7.00 1.09 4.54
CA GLY A 54 5.99 1.67 3.65
C GLY A 54 6.18 1.26 2.20
N LYS A 55 7.43 1.23 1.74
CA LYS A 55 7.73 0.80 0.37
C LYS A 55 7.36 -0.66 0.16
N ARG A 56 7.66 -1.52 1.14
CA ARG A 56 7.31 -2.94 1.05
C ARG A 56 5.80 -3.13 0.99
N ILE A 57 5.06 -2.37 1.79
CA ILE A 57 3.59 -2.43 1.76
C ILE A 57 3.08 -1.99 0.39
N LEU A 58 3.59 -0.87 -0.12
CA LEU A 58 3.15 -0.37 -1.43
C LEU A 58 3.42 -1.38 -2.53
N MET A 59 4.55 -2.06 -2.51
CA MET A 59 4.86 -3.08 -3.52
C MET A 59 3.84 -4.21 -3.53
N GLU A 60 3.33 -4.59 -2.35
CA GLU A 60 2.26 -5.60 -2.28
C GLU A 60 0.95 -5.06 -2.84
N ILE A 61 0.65 -3.78 -2.59
CA ILE A 61 -0.54 -3.15 -3.17
C ILE A 61 -0.43 -3.09 -4.69
N VAL A 62 0.75 -2.79 -5.22
CA VAL A 62 1.01 -2.76 -6.66
C VAL A 62 0.72 -4.13 -7.29
N GLU A 63 1.20 -5.20 -6.65
CA GLU A 63 0.95 -6.55 -7.15
C GLU A 63 -0.54 -6.90 -7.10
N PHE A 64 -1.21 -6.52 -6.03
CA PHE A 64 -2.65 -6.70 -5.90
C PHE A 64 -3.39 -5.97 -7.03
N ALA A 65 -2.99 -4.73 -7.32
CA ALA A 65 -3.60 -3.94 -8.39
C ALA A 65 -3.37 -4.60 -9.75
N ARG A 66 -2.19 -5.13 -10.01
CA ARG A 66 -1.88 -5.83 -11.26
C ARG A 66 -2.75 -7.08 -11.42
N GLU A 67 -2.85 -7.87 -10.36
CA GLU A 67 -3.64 -9.10 -10.39
C GLU A 67 -5.12 -8.85 -10.61
N ASN A 68 -5.62 -7.75 -10.10
CA ASN A 68 -7.04 -7.40 -10.16
C ASN A 68 -7.37 -6.36 -11.22
N LYS A 69 -6.39 -5.97 -12.03
CA LYS A 69 -6.54 -4.99 -13.12
C LYS A 69 -7.07 -3.66 -12.62
N LEU A 70 -6.54 -3.21 -11.48
CA LEU A 70 -6.89 -1.94 -10.89
C LEU A 70 -5.83 -0.89 -11.20
N LYS A 71 -6.26 0.38 -11.24
CA LYS A 71 -5.34 1.51 -11.30
C LYS A 71 -5.32 2.18 -9.94
N ILE A 72 -4.16 2.69 -9.54
CA ILE A 72 -3.96 3.27 -8.22
C ILE A 72 -4.02 4.79 -8.30
N ILE A 73 -4.79 5.38 -7.39
CA ILE A 73 -4.83 6.84 -7.18
C ILE A 73 -4.16 7.09 -5.83
N PRO A 74 -2.89 7.52 -5.79
CA PRO A 74 -2.20 7.74 -4.53
C PRO A 74 -2.48 9.13 -3.97
N LEU A 75 -3.48 9.23 -3.10
CA LEU A 75 -3.79 10.48 -2.42
C LEU A 75 -2.81 10.76 -1.27
N CYS A 76 -2.25 9.71 -0.70
CA CYS A 76 -1.29 9.82 0.39
C CYS A 76 0.05 10.34 -0.14
N PRO A 77 0.62 11.41 0.43
CA PRO A 77 1.91 11.94 -0.03
C PRO A 77 3.05 10.92 0.02
N PHE A 78 3.01 10.01 0.97
CA PHE A 78 4.03 8.97 1.10
C PHE A 78 4.03 8.04 -0.12
N ALA A 79 2.85 7.56 -0.50
CA ALA A 79 2.71 6.68 -1.66
C ALA A 79 3.08 7.42 -2.94
N LYS A 80 2.61 8.65 -3.07
CA LYS A 80 2.91 9.49 -4.23
C LYS A 80 4.42 9.65 -4.43
N ALA A 81 5.16 9.88 -3.34
CA ALA A 81 6.62 10.03 -3.40
C ALA A 81 7.31 8.76 -3.90
N ILE A 82 6.81 7.59 -3.51
CA ILE A 82 7.39 6.32 -3.97
C ILE A 82 7.15 6.13 -5.46
N PHE A 83 5.96 6.45 -5.96
CA PHE A 83 5.68 6.37 -7.39
C PHE A 83 6.56 7.33 -8.20
N GLU A 84 6.94 8.45 -7.63
CA GLU A 84 7.84 9.40 -8.31
C GLU A 84 9.26 8.84 -8.41
N LYS A 85 9.68 8.03 -7.45
CA LYS A 85 11.03 7.46 -7.42
C LYS A 85 11.17 6.14 -8.17
N VAL A 86 10.11 5.34 -8.21
CA VAL A 86 10.17 3.99 -8.77
C VAL A 86 9.35 3.91 -10.04
N GLU A 87 10.01 4.07 -11.17
CA GLU A 87 9.37 4.05 -12.49
C GLU A 87 8.64 2.74 -12.78
N SER A 88 9.22 1.63 -12.37
CA SER A 88 8.73 0.30 -12.73
C SER A 88 7.33 -0.03 -12.22
N ILE A 89 6.82 0.74 -11.27
CA ILE A 89 5.48 0.51 -10.73
C ILE A 89 4.44 1.50 -11.26
N ARG A 90 4.83 2.41 -12.15
CA ARG A 90 3.91 3.42 -12.67
C ARG A 90 2.88 2.89 -13.63
N ASP A 91 3.03 1.65 -14.08
CA ASP A 91 2.04 1.00 -14.94
C ASP A 91 0.65 0.91 -14.29
N VAL A 92 0.59 0.90 -12.95
CA VAL A 92 -0.68 0.84 -12.23
C VAL A 92 -1.23 2.21 -11.85
N LEU A 93 -0.53 3.30 -12.15
CA LEU A 93 -1.06 4.65 -11.89
C LEU A 93 -2.21 4.99 -12.83
N VAL A 94 -3.17 5.73 -12.30
CA VAL A 94 -4.29 6.27 -13.07
C VAL A 94 -3.78 7.20 -14.16
#